data_857a91ce316b8d130221cc818ec7a270
#
_entry.id   857a91ce316b8d130221cc818ec7a270
#
_cell.length_a   1.000
_cell.length_b   1.000
_cell.length_c   1.000
_cell.angle_alpha   90.00
_cell.angle_beta   90.00
_cell.angle_gamma   90.00
#
_symmetry.space_group_name_H-M   'P 1'
#
loop_
_entity.id
_entity.type
_entity.pdbx_description
1 polymer ?
#
loop_
_entity_poly.entity_id
_entity_poly.type
_entity_poly.pdbx_seq_one_letter_code
_entity_poly.pdbx_strand_id
1 'polypeptide(L)'
;DLRMSRGLGDVYKRQQWIKCAIAIILYLIFLVWVKSWWGLIVVPFIFDIYITKKVPWSFWKKSKNPTVRSVMSWVDAIVFALVAVYFVNIYIFQNYQIPSSSLEKSLLVGDFLYVSKMSYGPRVPNTPLSMPLAQHTLPIINTKSYIEWPQWEYKRVPGFGKVKMNDIVVFNFPAGDTVAVNYQQTDFYDNIVYREGKRLYPNQINMDSLSRQQQRIVYDLYRNAGRKYVLSHPEEFGKLIYRPVDRRENYVKRCVGLPGDTLQIKDRIIYIDGKAQEEPEDIQFFYKVEATGNIIPAAFLHDELGLSNEDTQDYQPGATTFYLPLTKKARNTLLGRKDLVTAIDPIPTRPLHDLYPQNLYTNWTVDNYGPIWIPSKGSTITLTMDNLPLYERCIVAYEGNKLEVKEDGIYINGQKTDKYTFGMDYYWMMGDNRHNSQDSRYWGFVPEDHVVGKPIVVWLSLDKDRGWFNGKIRWNRIFKWVK
;
A
#
# COMPACT_ATOMS: atom_id res chain seq x y z
N ASP A 1 -53.82 1.37 38.96
CA ASP A 1 -52.56 2.06 38.66
C ASP A 1 -51.28 1.35 39.13
N LEU A 2 -51.26 0.79 40.35
CA LEU A 2 -50.07 0.09 40.89
C LEU A 2 -49.76 -1.21 40.17
N ARG A 3 -50.74 -1.95 39.62
CA ARG A 3 -50.54 -3.18 38.82
C ARG A 3 -50.00 -2.88 37.42
N MET A 4 -50.46 -1.77 36.79
CA MET A 4 -49.94 -1.30 35.49
C MET A 4 -48.49 -0.81 35.63
N SER A 5 -48.14 -0.11 36.68
CA SER A 5 -46.79 0.40 36.96
C SER A 5 -45.79 -0.75 37.24
N ARG A 6 -46.20 -1.81 37.94
CA ARG A 6 -45.37 -3.02 38.15
C ARG A 6 -45.16 -3.79 36.84
N GLY A 7 -46.19 -3.96 36.02
CA GLY A 7 -46.10 -4.65 34.74
C GLY A 7 -45.16 -3.91 33.76
N LEU A 8 -45.21 -2.61 33.68
CA LEU A 8 -44.33 -1.77 32.87
C LEU A 8 -42.86 -1.84 33.36
N GLY A 9 -42.63 -1.89 34.68
CA GLY A 9 -41.29 -2.05 35.26
C GLY A 9 -40.67 -3.42 34.95
N ASP A 10 -41.46 -4.48 34.98
CA ASP A 10 -40.98 -5.83 34.65
C ASP A 10 -40.70 -6.00 33.14
N VAL A 11 -41.53 -5.44 32.28
CA VAL A 11 -41.31 -5.41 30.82
C VAL A 11 -40.03 -4.63 30.51
N TYR A 12 -39.80 -3.48 31.14
CA TYR A 12 -38.57 -2.71 30.95
C TYR A 12 -37.31 -3.48 31.38
N LYS A 13 -37.34 -4.11 32.56
CA LYS A 13 -36.24 -4.97 33.03
C LYS A 13 -35.96 -6.10 32.07
N ARG A 14 -36.99 -6.79 31.60
CA ARG A 14 -36.86 -7.89 30.61
C ARG A 14 -36.22 -7.41 29.31
N GLN A 15 -36.60 -6.22 28.82
CA GLN A 15 -35.98 -5.64 27.62
C GLN A 15 -34.50 -5.32 27.84
N GLN A 16 -34.07 -4.83 28.99
CA GLN A 16 -32.68 -4.56 29.31
C GLN A 16 -31.84 -5.84 29.33
N TRP A 17 -32.38 -6.92 29.91
CA TRP A 17 -31.73 -8.22 29.90
C TRP A 17 -31.57 -8.80 28.47
N ILE A 18 -32.60 -8.67 27.66
CA ILE A 18 -32.54 -9.11 26.24
C ILE A 18 -31.48 -8.29 25.48
N LYS A 19 -31.46 -6.96 25.62
CA LYS A 19 -30.48 -6.09 24.99
C LYS A 19 -29.05 -6.43 25.44
N CYS A 20 -28.87 -6.65 26.74
CA CYS A 20 -27.59 -7.07 27.31
C CYS A 20 -27.12 -8.40 26.72
N ALA A 21 -28.00 -9.42 26.69
CA ALA A 21 -27.68 -10.71 26.14
C ALA A 21 -27.29 -10.63 24.65
N ILE A 22 -28.07 -9.90 23.84
CA ILE A 22 -27.77 -9.69 22.43
C ILE A 22 -26.41 -9.01 22.26
N ALA A 23 -26.14 -7.92 23.02
CA ALA A 23 -24.88 -7.19 22.96
C ALA A 23 -23.69 -8.08 23.33
N ILE A 24 -23.82 -8.87 24.41
CA ILE A 24 -22.74 -9.80 24.83
C ILE A 24 -22.54 -10.90 23.78
N ILE A 25 -23.60 -11.49 23.24
CA ILE A 25 -23.50 -12.54 22.21
C ILE A 25 -22.80 -12.01 20.96
N LEU A 26 -23.23 -10.84 20.45
CA LEU A 26 -22.61 -10.23 19.29
C LEU A 26 -21.13 -9.89 19.56
N TYR A 27 -20.83 -9.40 20.75
CA TYR A 27 -19.45 -9.11 21.15
C TYR A 27 -18.60 -10.38 21.28
N LEU A 28 -19.13 -11.47 21.84
CA LEU A 28 -18.44 -12.75 21.93
C LEU A 28 -18.19 -13.35 20.52
N ILE A 29 -19.14 -13.26 19.60
CA ILE A 29 -18.96 -13.64 18.20
C ILE A 29 -17.80 -12.85 17.58
N PHE A 30 -17.77 -11.54 17.82
CA PHE A 30 -16.65 -10.69 17.37
C PHE A 30 -15.31 -11.13 17.98
N LEU A 31 -15.24 -11.44 19.28
CA LEU A 31 -14.01 -11.91 19.93
C LEU A 31 -13.52 -13.24 19.38
N VAL A 32 -14.43 -14.18 19.11
CA VAL A 32 -14.12 -15.47 18.46
C VAL A 32 -13.56 -15.22 17.07
N TRP A 33 -14.19 -14.36 16.28
CA TRP A 33 -13.76 -14.00 14.93
C TRP A 33 -12.36 -13.36 14.92
N VAL A 34 -12.11 -12.40 15.83
CA VAL A 34 -10.79 -11.75 16.00
C VAL A 34 -9.78 -12.69 16.68
N LYS A 35 -10.24 -13.81 17.28
CA LYS A 35 -9.43 -14.75 18.09
C LYS A 35 -8.66 -14.03 19.21
N SER A 36 -9.29 -13.10 19.93
CA SER A 36 -8.68 -12.31 21.00
C SER A 36 -9.48 -12.44 22.29
N TRP A 37 -8.92 -13.13 23.27
CA TRP A 37 -9.57 -13.34 24.58
C TRP A 37 -9.38 -12.14 25.53
N TRP A 38 -8.41 -11.27 25.28
CA TRP A 38 -8.22 -10.04 26.04
C TRP A 38 -9.44 -9.12 26.04
N GLY A 39 -10.24 -9.18 24.97
CA GLY A 39 -11.48 -8.42 24.86
C GLY A 39 -12.53 -8.82 25.89
N LEU A 40 -12.44 -9.95 26.57
CA LEU A 40 -13.38 -10.35 27.62
C LEU A 40 -13.47 -9.33 28.75
N ILE A 41 -12.43 -8.51 28.95
CA ILE A 41 -12.42 -7.39 29.91
C ILE A 41 -13.55 -6.36 29.66
N VAL A 42 -14.08 -6.30 28.45
CA VAL A 42 -15.17 -5.38 28.07
C VAL A 42 -16.56 -5.91 28.49
N VAL A 43 -16.71 -7.23 28.65
CA VAL A 43 -18.01 -7.85 29.00
C VAL A 43 -18.60 -7.31 30.30
N PRO A 44 -17.85 -7.14 31.41
CA PRO A 44 -18.35 -6.50 32.63
C PRO A 44 -18.88 -5.07 32.42
N PHE A 45 -18.26 -4.29 31.51
CA PHE A 45 -18.70 -2.92 31.19
C PHE A 45 -20.02 -2.96 30.39
N ILE A 46 -20.16 -3.89 29.44
CA ILE A 46 -21.44 -4.10 28.73
C ILE A 46 -22.52 -4.46 29.75
N PHE A 47 -22.24 -5.37 30.68
CA PHE A 47 -23.16 -5.78 31.71
C PHE A 47 -23.55 -4.60 32.63
N ASP A 48 -22.58 -3.77 33.01
CA ASP A 48 -22.85 -2.59 33.84
C ASP A 48 -23.74 -1.58 33.13
N ILE A 49 -23.50 -1.29 31.85
CA ILE A 49 -24.29 -0.33 31.05
C ILE A 49 -25.79 -0.71 31.03
N TYR A 50 -26.10 -2.00 30.85
CA TYR A 50 -27.49 -2.45 30.72
C TYR A 50 -28.13 -2.85 32.03
N ILE A 51 -27.40 -3.52 32.95
CA ILE A 51 -27.98 -4.20 34.11
C ILE A 51 -27.64 -3.49 35.43
N THR A 52 -26.32 -3.45 35.81
CA THR A 52 -25.95 -2.99 37.16
C THR A 52 -25.98 -1.47 37.30
N LYS A 53 -25.68 -0.72 36.24
CA LYS A 53 -25.68 0.76 36.23
C LYS A 53 -24.91 1.38 37.39
N LYS A 54 -23.88 0.69 37.88
CA LYS A 54 -23.03 1.16 39.01
C LYS A 54 -22.17 2.32 38.59
N VAL A 55 -21.64 2.28 37.36
CA VAL A 55 -20.86 3.37 36.77
C VAL A 55 -21.83 4.41 36.18
N PRO A 56 -21.77 5.68 36.62
CA PRO A 56 -22.68 6.71 36.13
C PRO A 56 -22.27 7.23 34.75
N TRP A 57 -22.33 6.38 33.72
CA TRP A 57 -21.91 6.69 32.32
C TRP A 57 -22.51 7.99 31.75
N SER A 58 -23.68 8.38 32.29
CA SER A 58 -24.43 9.55 31.83
C SER A 58 -24.63 10.57 32.97
N PHE A 59 -23.66 10.70 33.91
CA PHE A 59 -23.79 11.59 35.09
C PHE A 59 -24.11 13.04 34.69
N TRP A 60 -23.61 13.51 33.58
CA TRP A 60 -23.79 14.86 33.05
C TRP A 60 -25.24 15.15 32.66
N LYS A 61 -26.06 14.14 32.33
CA LYS A 61 -27.49 14.30 32.01
C LYS A 61 -28.30 14.80 33.23
N LYS A 62 -27.80 14.59 34.45
CA LYS A 62 -28.42 15.05 35.69
C LYS A 62 -27.98 16.46 36.11
N SER A 63 -27.05 17.09 35.37
CA SER A 63 -26.58 18.46 35.67
C SER A 63 -27.73 19.46 35.56
N LYS A 64 -27.81 20.38 36.55
CA LYS A 64 -28.79 21.50 36.53
C LYS A 64 -28.44 22.56 35.48
N ASN A 65 -27.16 22.66 35.08
CA ASN A 65 -26.69 23.62 34.07
C ASN A 65 -26.99 23.12 32.66
N PRO A 66 -27.80 23.84 31.84
CA PRO A 66 -28.15 23.45 30.49
C PRO A 66 -26.95 23.46 29.55
N THR A 67 -25.99 24.37 29.74
CA THR A 67 -24.75 24.43 28.93
C THR A 67 -23.91 23.18 29.13
N VAL A 68 -23.74 22.72 30.38
CA VAL A 68 -23.01 21.46 30.67
C VAL A 68 -23.67 20.27 29.98
N ARG A 69 -25.01 20.19 30.03
CA ARG A 69 -25.73 19.10 29.35
C ARG A 69 -25.51 19.13 27.83
N SER A 70 -25.58 20.33 27.24
CA SER A 70 -25.36 20.46 25.78
C SER A 70 -23.95 20.11 25.38
N VAL A 71 -22.94 20.69 26.03
CA VAL A 71 -21.51 20.41 25.72
C VAL A 71 -21.19 18.93 25.90
N MET A 72 -21.58 18.33 27.02
CA MET A 72 -21.30 16.91 27.29
C MET A 72 -22.06 15.96 26.34
N SER A 73 -23.21 16.38 25.83
CA SER A 73 -23.90 15.61 24.77
C SER A 73 -23.11 15.56 23.47
N TRP A 74 -22.49 16.69 23.10
CA TRP A 74 -21.58 16.73 21.95
C TRP A 74 -20.33 15.87 22.18
N VAL A 75 -19.73 15.96 23.37
CA VAL A 75 -18.56 15.12 23.73
C VAL A 75 -18.91 13.64 23.64
N ASP A 76 -20.03 13.20 24.20
CA ASP A 76 -20.50 11.81 24.16
C ASP A 76 -20.69 11.33 22.70
N ALA A 77 -21.33 12.15 21.87
CA ALA A 77 -21.53 11.85 20.44
C ALA A 77 -20.20 11.74 19.68
N ILE A 78 -19.25 12.65 19.93
CA ILE A 78 -17.93 12.65 19.29
C ILE A 78 -17.14 11.41 19.72
N VAL A 79 -17.10 11.09 21.01
CA VAL A 79 -16.40 9.89 21.52
C VAL A 79 -16.98 8.62 20.90
N PHE A 80 -18.32 8.50 20.88
CA PHE A 80 -18.98 7.37 20.24
C PHE A 80 -18.61 7.27 18.74
N ALA A 81 -18.67 8.39 18.01
CA ALA A 81 -18.33 8.43 16.60
C ALA A 81 -16.87 8.02 16.34
N LEU A 82 -15.93 8.53 17.13
CA LEU A 82 -14.50 8.18 17.00
C LEU A 82 -14.26 6.69 17.25
N VAL A 83 -14.88 6.13 18.30
CA VAL A 83 -14.78 4.68 18.59
C VAL A 83 -15.39 3.85 17.46
N ALA A 84 -16.58 4.20 17.00
CA ALA A 84 -17.24 3.49 15.90
C ALA A 84 -16.42 3.56 14.62
N VAL A 85 -15.92 4.73 14.22
CA VAL A 85 -15.08 4.93 13.05
C VAL A 85 -13.76 4.14 13.17
N TYR A 86 -13.16 4.09 14.36
CA TYR A 86 -11.97 3.30 14.61
C TYR A 86 -12.18 1.81 14.28
N PHE A 87 -13.26 1.20 14.80
CA PHE A 87 -13.56 -0.20 14.52
C PHE A 87 -13.94 -0.44 13.06
N VAL A 88 -14.73 0.43 12.46
CA VAL A 88 -15.09 0.34 11.04
C VAL A 88 -13.85 0.40 10.15
N ASN A 89 -12.94 1.34 10.41
CA ASN A 89 -11.72 1.50 9.62
C ASN A 89 -10.73 0.34 9.79
N ILE A 90 -10.71 -0.32 10.94
CA ILE A 90 -9.83 -1.48 11.14
C ILE A 90 -10.41 -2.72 10.48
N TYR A 91 -11.70 -3.00 10.67
CA TYR A 91 -12.25 -4.32 10.38
C TYR A 91 -13.14 -4.38 9.14
N ILE A 92 -13.75 -3.28 8.71
CA ILE A 92 -14.76 -3.32 7.65
C ILE A 92 -14.23 -2.63 6.39
N PHE A 93 -14.06 -1.30 6.42
CA PHE A 93 -13.58 -0.53 5.28
C PHE A 93 -12.87 0.75 5.70
N GLN A 94 -12.13 1.30 4.77
CA GLN A 94 -11.48 2.61 4.91
C GLN A 94 -11.53 3.35 3.58
N ASN A 95 -11.68 4.67 3.64
CA ASN A 95 -11.65 5.51 2.46
C ASN A 95 -10.22 5.98 2.18
N TYR A 96 -9.86 5.99 0.89
CA TYR A 96 -8.58 6.48 0.40
C TYR A 96 -8.81 7.39 -0.81
N GLN A 97 -7.92 8.35 -1.01
CA GLN A 97 -7.86 9.17 -2.20
C GLN A 97 -6.66 8.76 -3.04
N ILE A 98 -6.81 8.71 -4.35
CA ILE A 98 -5.72 8.44 -5.29
C ILE A 98 -4.93 9.74 -5.51
N PRO A 99 -3.65 9.80 -5.09
CA PRO A 99 -2.84 10.99 -5.21
C PRO A 99 -1.96 11.01 -6.46
N SER A 100 -1.69 9.86 -7.10
CA SER A 100 -0.71 9.70 -8.18
C SER A 100 -1.29 8.98 -9.40
N SER A 101 -0.67 9.20 -10.55
CA SER A 101 -1.07 8.65 -11.86
C SER A 101 -0.60 7.22 -12.13
N SER A 102 -0.05 6.50 -11.15
CA SER A 102 0.53 5.16 -11.36
C SER A 102 -0.48 4.05 -11.74
N LEU A 103 -1.79 4.26 -11.49
CA LEU A 103 -2.91 3.43 -11.95
C LEU A 103 -3.83 4.20 -12.91
N GLU A 104 -3.29 5.22 -13.58
CA GLU A 104 -4.04 6.06 -14.50
C GLU A 104 -4.83 5.20 -15.51
N LYS A 105 -6.03 5.65 -15.88
CA LYS A 105 -7.11 4.98 -16.62
C LYS A 105 -7.93 4.01 -15.77
N SER A 106 -7.34 3.12 -15.01
CA SER A 106 -8.07 2.26 -14.05
C SER A 106 -8.60 3.08 -12.87
N LEU A 107 -7.69 3.81 -12.19
CA LEU A 107 -7.99 4.74 -11.11
C LEU A 107 -7.32 6.09 -11.41
N LEU A 108 -8.11 7.15 -11.43
CA LEU A 108 -7.64 8.49 -11.76
C LEU A 108 -7.20 9.26 -10.51
N VAL A 109 -6.23 10.15 -10.68
CA VAL A 109 -5.90 11.11 -9.62
C VAL A 109 -7.16 11.90 -9.23
N GLY A 110 -7.45 11.93 -7.92
CA GLY A 110 -8.67 12.54 -7.37
C GLY A 110 -9.86 11.60 -7.23
N ASP A 111 -9.69 10.28 -7.53
CA ASP A 111 -10.69 9.27 -7.16
C ASP A 111 -10.66 9.01 -5.65
N PHE A 112 -11.82 8.97 -5.03
CA PHE A 112 -12.02 8.56 -3.64
C PHE A 112 -12.58 7.15 -3.61
N LEU A 113 -11.84 6.25 -2.97
CA LEU A 113 -12.10 4.82 -2.97
C LEU A 113 -12.72 4.34 -1.67
N TYR A 114 -13.71 3.50 -1.76
CA TYR A 114 -14.14 2.62 -0.68
C TYR A 114 -13.30 1.34 -0.77
N VAL A 115 -12.46 1.12 0.24
CA VAL A 115 -11.55 -0.05 0.30
C VAL A 115 -12.04 -1.02 1.35
N SER A 116 -12.50 -2.18 0.90
CA SER A 116 -12.96 -3.27 1.76
C SER A 116 -11.80 -4.04 2.36
N LYS A 117 -11.75 -4.13 3.68
CA LYS A 117 -10.80 -4.98 4.40
C LYS A 117 -11.31 -6.42 4.51
N MET A 118 -12.63 -6.58 4.51
CA MET A 118 -13.28 -7.89 4.55
C MET A 118 -12.99 -8.76 3.33
N SER A 119 -12.66 -8.15 2.18
CA SER A 119 -12.36 -8.90 0.95
C SER A 119 -11.24 -9.91 1.14
N TYR A 120 -10.16 -9.53 1.83
CA TYR A 120 -9.00 -10.39 2.09
C TYR A 120 -8.86 -10.80 3.56
N GLY A 121 -9.78 -10.34 4.41
CA GLY A 121 -9.72 -10.44 5.85
C GLY A 121 -8.95 -9.27 6.48
N PRO A 122 -9.56 -8.61 7.48
CA PRO A 122 -8.92 -7.48 8.14
C PRO A 122 -7.70 -7.92 8.93
N ARG A 123 -6.67 -7.08 8.91
CA ARG A 123 -5.49 -7.23 9.74
C ARG A 123 -5.76 -6.65 11.12
N VAL A 124 -5.48 -7.41 12.18
CA VAL A 124 -5.43 -6.89 13.54
C VAL A 124 -4.28 -5.87 13.59
N PRO A 125 -4.52 -4.65 14.12
CA PRO A 125 -3.48 -3.62 14.10
C PRO A 125 -2.26 -4.04 14.93
N ASN A 126 -1.07 -3.81 14.39
CA ASN A 126 0.17 -3.98 15.15
C ASN A 126 0.25 -2.95 16.30
N THR A 127 -0.27 -1.73 16.07
CA THR A 127 -0.36 -0.66 17.07
C THR A 127 -1.81 -0.39 17.44
N PRO A 128 -2.38 -1.12 18.43
CA PRO A 128 -3.80 -1.04 18.76
C PRO A 128 -4.22 0.30 19.36
N LEU A 129 -3.29 1.00 20.02
CA LEU A 129 -3.56 2.30 20.61
C LEU A 129 -3.18 3.41 19.62
N SER A 130 -4.14 3.81 18.80
CA SER A 130 -3.92 4.83 17.76
C SER A 130 -5.13 5.73 17.59
N MET A 131 -4.87 6.96 17.17
CA MET A 131 -5.91 7.92 16.84
C MET A 131 -6.60 7.52 15.52
N PRO A 132 -7.93 7.41 15.47
CA PRO A 132 -8.65 7.19 14.24
C PRO A 132 -8.40 8.34 13.24
N LEU A 133 -8.53 8.04 11.93
CA LEU A 133 -8.37 8.99 10.83
C LEU A 133 -6.96 9.57 10.62
N ALA A 134 -5.97 9.19 11.43
CA ALA A 134 -4.58 9.61 11.25
C ALA A 134 -3.68 8.38 11.03
N GLN A 135 -2.98 8.33 9.87
CA GLN A 135 -2.15 7.18 9.50
C GLN A 135 -0.92 7.05 10.41
N HIS A 136 -0.10 8.06 10.53
CA HIS A 136 1.15 8.02 11.30
C HIS A 136 1.46 9.28 12.10
N THR A 137 0.98 10.46 11.63
CA THR A 137 1.28 11.76 12.23
C THR A 137 -0.02 12.54 12.41
N LEU A 138 -0.22 13.14 13.57
CA LEU A 138 -1.35 14.01 13.83
C LEU A 138 -1.15 15.34 13.08
N PRO A 139 -2.13 15.79 12.27
CA PRO A 139 -2.09 17.11 11.68
C PRO A 139 -2.03 18.16 12.79
N ILE A 140 -1.50 19.34 12.53
CA ILE A 140 -1.38 20.49 13.46
C ILE A 140 -0.22 20.34 14.44
N ILE A 141 -0.16 19.28 15.26
CA ILE A 141 0.87 19.11 16.30
C ILE A 141 2.09 18.29 15.87
N ASN A 142 2.05 17.68 14.68
CA ASN A 142 3.14 16.89 14.07
C ASN A 142 3.76 15.81 14.98
N THR A 143 2.95 15.25 15.88
CA THR A 143 3.35 14.12 16.75
C THR A 143 2.82 12.80 16.20
N LYS A 144 3.35 11.67 16.70
CA LYS A 144 2.86 10.34 16.32
C LYS A 144 1.38 10.20 16.68
N SER A 145 0.60 9.63 15.76
CA SER A 145 -0.83 9.35 15.93
C SER A 145 -1.10 8.04 16.69
N TYR A 146 -0.06 7.35 17.14
CA TYR A 146 -0.15 6.05 17.79
C TYR A 146 0.85 5.94 18.94
N ILE A 147 0.55 5.04 19.88
CA ILE A 147 1.44 4.67 20.97
C ILE A 147 2.22 3.42 20.53
N GLU A 148 3.53 3.41 20.73
CA GLU A 148 4.40 2.33 20.26
C GLU A 148 4.29 1.05 21.10
N TRP A 149 3.71 1.12 22.28
CA TRP A 149 3.47 -0.03 23.14
C TRP A 149 2.00 -0.07 23.59
N PRO A 150 1.33 -1.25 23.57
CA PRO A 150 1.84 -2.54 23.10
C PRO A 150 1.90 -2.62 21.58
N GLN A 151 2.84 -3.43 21.06
CA GLN A 151 2.85 -3.87 19.67
C GLN A 151 2.44 -5.34 19.62
N TRP A 152 1.52 -5.66 18.70
CA TRP A 152 1.05 -7.03 18.49
C TRP A 152 1.69 -7.61 17.23
N GLU A 153 1.94 -8.92 17.27
CA GLU A 153 2.40 -9.67 16.10
C GLU A 153 1.34 -9.65 14.99
N TYR A 154 1.82 -9.88 13.75
CA TYR A 154 0.92 -9.97 12.61
C TYR A 154 -0.14 -11.04 12.79
N LYS A 155 -1.39 -10.64 12.60
CA LYS A 155 -2.54 -11.53 12.59
C LYS A 155 -3.59 -11.02 11.62
N ARG A 156 -4.09 -11.92 10.78
CA ARG A 156 -5.19 -11.64 9.87
C ARG A 156 -6.42 -12.44 10.27
N VAL A 157 -7.55 -11.75 10.31
CA VAL A 157 -8.85 -12.36 10.59
C VAL A 157 -9.41 -12.93 9.28
N PRO A 158 -10.17 -14.04 9.31
CA PRO A 158 -10.79 -14.58 8.12
C PRO A 158 -11.65 -13.55 7.38
N GLY A 159 -11.48 -13.46 6.06
CA GLY A 159 -12.26 -12.61 5.17
C GLY A 159 -13.03 -13.44 4.14
N PHE A 160 -13.52 -12.78 3.09
CA PHE A 160 -14.33 -13.44 2.06
C PHE A 160 -13.49 -14.14 0.97
N GLY A 161 -12.19 -13.86 0.90
CA GLY A 161 -11.32 -14.48 -0.10
C GLY A 161 -9.85 -14.13 0.09
N LYS A 162 -9.06 -14.43 -0.94
CA LYS A 162 -7.63 -14.11 -1.05
C LYS A 162 -7.40 -13.14 -2.20
N VAL A 163 -6.24 -12.52 -2.24
CA VAL A 163 -5.77 -11.72 -3.38
C VAL A 163 -5.72 -12.62 -4.62
N LYS A 164 -6.25 -12.12 -5.74
CA LYS A 164 -6.29 -12.83 -7.02
C LYS A 164 -5.46 -12.08 -8.06
N MET A 165 -5.10 -12.78 -9.12
CA MET A 165 -4.47 -12.19 -10.30
C MET A 165 -5.34 -11.03 -10.83
N ASN A 166 -4.70 -9.93 -11.17
CA ASN A 166 -5.31 -8.68 -11.64
C ASN A 166 -6.14 -7.90 -10.61
N ASP A 167 -6.25 -8.34 -9.35
CA ASP A 167 -6.86 -7.51 -8.31
C ASP A 167 -6.05 -6.20 -8.12
N ILE A 168 -6.76 -5.08 -8.02
CA ILE A 168 -6.16 -3.85 -7.49
C ILE A 168 -6.14 -3.96 -5.97
N VAL A 169 -4.98 -3.76 -5.36
CA VAL A 169 -4.73 -4.01 -3.93
C VAL A 169 -4.17 -2.77 -3.27
N VAL A 170 -4.74 -2.39 -2.12
CA VAL A 170 -4.15 -1.42 -1.21
C VAL A 170 -3.28 -2.15 -0.21
N PHE A 171 -2.04 -1.68 -0.04
CA PHE A 171 -1.07 -2.27 0.88
C PHE A 171 -0.16 -1.20 1.48
N ASN A 172 0.47 -1.51 2.61
CA ASN A 172 1.48 -0.64 3.20
C ASN A 172 2.81 -0.77 2.46
N PHE A 173 3.53 0.33 2.29
CA PHE A 173 4.78 0.39 1.54
C PHE A 173 5.84 -0.59 2.10
N PRO A 174 6.41 -1.49 1.27
CA PRO A 174 7.27 -2.57 1.73
C PRO A 174 8.76 -2.15 1.80
N ALA A 175 9.05 -0.94 2.27
CA ALA A 175 10.41 -0.38 2.30
C ALA A 175 11.23 -0.72 3.55
N GLY A 176 10.78 -1.68 4.36
CA GLY A 176 11.40 -1.94 5.67
C GLY A 176 10.80 -1.08 6.79
N ASP A 177 11.43 -1.05 7.94
CA ASP A 177 10.89 -0.49 9.19
C ASP A 177 11.40 0.92 9.52
N THR A 178 12.47 1.34 8.88
CA THR A 178 13.13 2.63 9.12
C THR A 178 12.72 3.67 8.08
N VAL A 179 12.42 4.86 8.56
CA VAL A 179 12.03 6.02 7.73
C VAL A 179 12.87 7.23 8.11
N ALA A 180 13.48 7.86 7.11
CA ALA A 180 14.05 9.19 7.23
C ALA A 180 12.92 10.23 7.09
N VAL A 181 12.73 11.08 8.11
CA VAL A 181 11.54 11.96 8.20
C VAL A 181 11.44 12.92 7.02
N ASN A 182 12.56 13.34 6.45
CA ASN A 182 12.57 14.23 5.28
C ASN A 182 12.31 13.50 3.95
N TYR A 183 12.35 12.13 3.94
CA TYR A 183 12.18 11.29 2.75
C TYR A 183 11.20 10.13 3.01
N GLN A 184 10.01 10.43 3.51
CA GLN A 184 9.07 9.43 4.06
C GLN A 184 8.55 8.42 3.04
N GLN A 185 8.56 8.75 1.75
CA GLN A 185 8.08 7.90 0.66
C GLN A 185 9.20 7.17 -0.08
N THR A 186 10.44 7.28 0.42
CA THR A 186 11.63 6.69 -0.20
C THR A 186 12.10 5.50 0.62
N ASP A 187 12.49 4.42 -0.05
CA ASP A 187 13.11 3.27 0.60
C ASP A 187 14.40 3.70 1.30
N PHE A 188 14.45 3.49 2.61
CA PHE A 188 15.59 3.91 3.42
C PHE A 188 16.85 3.10 3.10
N TYR A 189 16.73 1.79 2.92
CA TYR A 189 17.87 0.90 2.83
C TYR A 189 18.57 0.95 1.46
N ASP A 190 17.80 0.90 0.39
CA ASP A 190 18.37 0.84 -0.96
C ASP A 190 18.44 2.22 -1.62
N ASN A 191 17.36 3.02 -1.53
CA ASN A 191 17.33 4.31 -2.23
C ASN A 191 18.00 5.46 -1.47
N ILE A 192 18.13 5.37 -0.14
CA ILE A 192 18.85 6.36 0.64
C ILE A 192 20.24 5.82 0.99
N VAL A 193 20.32 4.81 1.84
CA VAL A 193 21.59 4.34 2.40
C VAL A 193 22.54 3.82 1.33
N TYR A 194 22.09 2.88 0.49
CA TYR A 194 22.97 2.31 -0.54
C TYR A 194 23.38 3.35 -1.59
N ARG A 195 22.44 4.20 -2.03
CA ARG A 195 22.70 5.22 -3.04
C ARG A 195 23.68 6.27 -2.53
N GLU A 196 23.51 6.76 -1.30
CA GLU A 196 24.47 7.70 -0.68
C GLU A 196 25.84 7.06 -0.48
N GLY A 197 25.88 5.79 -0.03
CA GLY A 197 27.13 5.07 0.07
C GLY A 197 27.87 4.95 -1.26
N LYS A 198 27.16 4.60 -2.32
CA LYS A 198 27.72 4.55 -3.67
C LYS A 198 28.28 5.92 -4.13
N ARG A 199 27.59 7.01 -3.80
CA ARG A 199 28.00 8.40 -4.13
C ARG A 199 29.33 8.80 -3.48
N LEU A 200 29.62 8.23 -2.30
CA LEU A 200 30.89 8.51 -1.59
C LEU A 200 32.14 7.89 -2.26
N TYR A 201 31.95 6.99 -3.21
CA TYR A 201 33.04 6.36 -3.96
C TYR A 201 33.04 6.85 -5.41
N PRO A 202 33.79 7.94 -5.74
CA PRO A 202 33.77 8.57 -7.07
C PRO A 202 34.31 7.63 -8.17
N ASN A 203 35.25 6.75 -7.85
CA ASN A 203 35.73 5.72 -8.76
C ASN A 203 34.76 4.53 -8.68
N GLN A 204 33.75 4.54 -9.56
CA GLN A 204 32.77 3.45 -9.61
C GLN A 204 33.47 2.13 -9.95
N ILE A 205 33.31 1.15 -9.05
CA ILE A 205 33.78 -0.20 -9.25
C ILE A 205 32.93 -0.81 -10.39
N ASN A 206 33.59 -1.38 -11.40
CA ASN A 206 32.87 -2.11 -12.44
C ASN A 206 32.34 -3.42 -11.85
N MET A 207 31.07 -3.44 -11.50
CA MET A 207 30.42 -4.58 -10.86
C MET A 207 30.28 -5.78 -11.80
N ASP A 208 30.19 -5.54 -13.11
CA ASP A 208 30.03 -6.62 -14.10
C ASP A 208 31.28 -7.53 -14.20
N SER A 209 32.45 -7.00 -13.83
CA SER A 209 33.70 -7.74 -13.79
C SER A 209 33.93 -8.58 -12.53
N LEU A 210 33.05 -8.43 -11.53
CA LEU A 210 33.20 -9.05 -10.22
C LEU A 210 32.38 -10.34 -10.11
N SER A 211 32.91 -11.32 -9.34
CA SER A 211 32.14 -12.49 -8.90
C SER A 211 30.98 -12.06 -7.97
N ARG A 212 29.94 -12.87 -7.85
CA ARG A 212 28.80 -12.60 -6.98
C ARG A 212 29.22 -12.32 -5.52
N GLN A 213 30.21 -13.03 -5.03
CA GLN A 213 30.74 -12.81 -3.69
C GLN A 213 31.42 -11.44 -3.56
N GLN A 214 32.20 -11.04 -4.56
CA GLN A 214 32.82 -9.71 -4.60
C GLN A 214 31.78 -8.60 -4.74
N GLN A 215 30.75 -8.78 -5.60
CA GLN A 215 29.63 -7.86 -5.71
C GLN A 215 28.95 -7.64 -4.35
N ARG A 216 28.76 -8.71 -3.57
CA ARG A 216 28.21 -8.65 -2.21
C ARG A 216 29.08 -7.81 -1.27
N ILE A 217 30.39 -8.03 -1.28
CA ILE A 217 31.33 -7.26 -0.44
C ILE A 217 31.24 -5.76 -0.77
N VAL A 218 31.19 -5.41 -2.05
CA VAL A 218 31.07 -4.00 -2.49
C VAL A 218 29.70 -3.42 -2.09
N TYR A 219 28.63 -4.18 -2.22
CA TYR A 219 27.30 -3.76 -1.79
C TYR A 219 27.27 -3.45 -0.28
N ASP A 220 27.82 -4.34 0.55
CA ASP A 220 27.89 -4.14 1.99
C ASP A 220 28.82 -2.97 2.37
N LEU A 221 29.90 -2.75 1.62
CA LEU A 221 30.77 -1.57 1.77
C LEU A 221 29.97 -0.27 1.56
N TYR A 222 29.24 -0.19 0.46
CA TYR A 222 28.41 0.99 0.15
C TYR A 222 27.31 1.20 1.18
N ARG A 223 26.60 0.15 1.60
CA ARG A 223 25.58 0.27 2.66
C ARG A 223 26.16 0.78 3.98
N ASN A 224 27.31 0.25 4.39
CA ASN A 224 27.96 0.66 5.64
C ASN A 224 28.42 2.12 5.57
N ALA A 225 29.01 2.55 4.46
CA ALA A 225 29.43 3.93 4.25
C ALA A 225 28.22 4.88 4.22
N GLY A 226 27.18 4.54 3.46
CA GLY A 226 25.96 5.34 3.37
C GLY A 226 25.21 5.45 4.67
N ARG A 227 25.13 4.35 5.46
CA ARG A 227 24.51 4.40 6.78
C ARG A 227 25.25 5.36 7.73
N LYS A 228 26.58 5.34 7.72
CA LYS A 228 27.39 6.30 8.49
C LYS A 228 27.12 7.73 8.04
N TYR A 229 27.09 7.97 6.73
CA TYR A 229 26.80 9.28 6.16
C TYR A 229 25.43 9.79 6.58
N VAL A 230 24.37 9.02 6.37
CA VAL A 230 22.99 9.39 6.73
C VAL A 230 22.85 9.70 8.22
N LEU A 231 23.48 8.91 9.08
CA LEU A 231 23.47 9.14 10.54
C LEU A 231 24.21 10.42 10.96
N SER A 232 25.21 10.83 10.20
CA SER A 232 25.99 12.05 10.48
C SER A 232 25.42 13.33 9.87
N HIS A 233 24.34 13.22 9.05
CA HIS A 233 23.68 14.36 8.37
C HIS A 233 22.18 14.44 8.69
N PRO A 234 21.80 14.59 9.98
CA PRO A 234 20.38 14.67 10.36
C PRO A 234 19.67 15.92 9.82
N GLU A 235 20.42 16.96 9.46
CA GLU A 235 19.91 18.16 8.80
C GLU A 235 19.36 17.88 7.39
N GLU A 236 19.95 16.94 6.66
CA GLU A 236 19.52 16.54 5.32
C GLU A 236 18.40 15.48 5.38
N PHE A 237 18.61 14.42 6.14
CA PHE A 237 17.73 13.24 6.17
C PHE A 237 16.61 13.34 7.21
N GLY A 238 16.71 14.27 8.14
CA GLY A 238 15.83 14.36 9.29
C GLY A 238 16.11 13.25 10.32
N LYS A 239 15.23 13.17 11.32
CA LYS A 239 15.29 12.12 12.33
C LYS A 239 14.95 10.76 11.70
N LEU A 240 15.74 9.73 12.02
CA LEU A 240 15.38 8.36 11.68
C LEU A 240 14.38 7.83 12.70
N ILE A 241 13.26 7.32 12.22
CA ILE A 241 12.20 6.79 13.07
C ILE A 241 11.85 5.36 12.64
N TYR A 242 11.51 4.53 13.64
CA TYR A 242 10.89 3.24 13.42
C TYR A 242 9.40 3.45 13.09
N ARG A 243 8.90 2.75 12.07
CA ARG A 243 7.49 2.82 11.69
C ARG A 243 6.94 1.39 11.49
N PRO A 244 6.05 0.92 12.38
CA PRO A 244 5.39 -0.38 12.23
C PRO A 244 4.65 -0.51 10.91
N VAL A 245 4.41 -1.73 10.44
CA VAL A 245 3.81 -2.00 9.12
C VAL A 245 2.49 -1.27 8.92
N ASP A 246 1.61 -1.29 9.92
CA ASP A 246 0.29 -0.65 9.88
C ASP A 246 0.33 0.90 9.90
N ARG A 247 1.51 1.48 10.09
CA ARG A 247 1.73 2.94 10.12
C ARG A 247 2.53 3.47 8.93
N ARG A 248 2.96 2.60 8.01
CA ARG A 248 3.64 2.99 6.76
C ARG A 248 2.65 3.57 5.76
N GLU A 249 3.18 4.27 4.76
CA GLU A 249 2.39 4.84 3.67
C GLU A 249 1.56 3.76 2.97
N ASN A 250 0.35 4.13 2.55
CA ASN A 250 -0.52 3.23 1.80
C ASN A 250 -0.28 3.43 0.29
N TYR A 251 0.00 2.33 -0.38
CA TYR A 251 0.14 2.24 -1.82
C TYR A 251 -1.01 1.45 -2.42
N VAL A 252 -1.28 1.71 -3.68
CA VAL A 252 -2.26 0.94 -4.46
C VAL A 252 -1.64 0.55 -5.78
N LYS A 253 -1.69 -0.76 -6.11
CA LYS A 253 -1.16 -1.34 -7.34
C LYS A 253 -2.00 -2.54 -7.75
N ARG A 254 -1.77 -3.03 -8.97
CA ARG A 254 -2.36 -4.26 -9.47
C ARG A 254 -1.49 -5.46 -9.11
N CYS A 255 -2.10 -6.52 -8.60
CA CYS A 255 -1.43 -7.79 -8.34
C CYS A 255 -1.24 -8.54 -9.67
N VAL A 256 0.01 -8.68 -10.11
CA VAL A 256 0.37 -9.35 -11.37
C VAL A 256 1.15 -10.63 -11.17
N GLY A 257 1.38 -11.03 -9.93
CA GLY A 257 2.01 -12.31 -9.56
C GLY A 257 1.59 -12.74 -8.18
N LEU A 258 1.18 -14.00 -8.06
CA LEU A 258 0.68 -14.62 -6.84
C LEU A 258 1.77 -15.47 -6.17
N PRO A 259 1.58 -15.86 -4.89
CA PRO A 259 2.52 -16.75 -4.21
C PRO A 259 2.68 -18.08 -4.94
N GLY A 260 3.93 -18.45 -5.25
CA GLY A 260 4.30 -19.66 -5.98
C GLY A 260 4.53 -19.46 -7.49
N ASP A 261 4.07 -18.35 -8.05
CA ASP A 261 4.22 -18.04 -9.47
C ASP A 261 5.68 -17.73 -9.84
N THR A 262 6.08 -18.04 -11.07
CA THR A 262 7.30 -17.54 -11.69
C THR A 262 6.95 -16.46 -12.69
N LEU A 263 7.31 -15.21 -12.36
CA LEU A 263 7.01 -14.04 -13.16
C LEU A 263 8.20 -13.67 -14.05
N GLN A 264 7.90 -13.35 -15.30
CA GLN A 264 8.86 -12.78 -16.26
C GLN A 264 8.17 -11.73 -17.12
N ILE A 265 8.86 -10.64 -17.42
CA ILE A 265 8.42 -9.63 -18.39
C ILE A 265 9.30 -9.76 -19.62
N LYS A 266 8.70 -9.94 -20.81
CA LYS A 266 9.37 -9.96 -22.11
C LYS A 266 8.66 -8.99 -23.02
N ASP A 267 9.39 -8.01 -23.53
CA ASP A 267 8.88 -7.00 -24.45
C ASP A 267 7.53 -6.42 -24.00
N ARG A 268 7.47 -6.01 -22.69
CA ARG A 268 6.32 -5.42 -21.99
C ARG A 268 5.22 -6.41 -21.59
N ILE A 269 5.24 -7.66 -22.10
CA ILE A 269 4.22 -8.68 -21.79
C ILE A 269 4.65 -9.44 -20.54
N ILE A 270 3.71 -9.59 -19.60
CA ILE A 270 3.89 -10.38 -18.40
C ILE A 270 3.63 -11.84 -18.70
N TYR A 271 4.57 -12.69 -18.31
CA TYR A 271 4.46 -14.14 -18.34
C TYR A 271 4.42 -14.68 -16.90
N ILE A 272 3.48 -15.57 -16.64
CA ILE A 272 3.38 -16.34 -15.39
C ILE A 272 3.54 -17.80 -15.75
N ASP A 273 4.53 -18.48 -15.15
CA ASP A 273 4.90 -19.88 -15.42
C ASP A 273 5.09 -20.15 -16.92
N GLY A 274 5.71 -19.19 -17.61
CA GLY A 274 5.98 -19.25 -19.04
C GLY A 274 4.79 -18.96 -19.97
N LYS A 275 3.61 -18.63 -19.41
CA LYS A 275 2.40 -18.30 -20.17
C LYS A 275 2.14 -16.79 -20.15
N ALA A 276 1.96 -16.20 -21.33
CA ALA A 276 1.60 -14.79 -21.45
C ALA A 276 0.26 -14.53 -20.78
N GLN A 277 0.21 -13.47 -19.95
CA GLN A 277 -1.00 -13.03 -19.30
C GLN A 277 -1.77 -12.05 -20.19
N GLU A 278 -3.10 -12.14 -20.12
CA GLU A 278 -3.94 -11.12 -20.73
C GLU A 278 -3.90 -9.85 -19.86
N GLU A 279 -3.53 -8.74 -20.48
CA GLU A 279 -3.43 -7.46 -19.78
C GLU A 279 -4.76 -6.72 -19.82
N PRO A 280 -5.13 -6.00 -18.74
CA PRO A 280 -6.26 -5.09 -18.74
C PRO A 280 -6.14 -4.02 -19.83
N GLU A 281 -7.27 -3.58 -20.40
CA GLU A 281 -7.32 -2.58 -21.48
C GLU A 281 -6.74 -1.21 -21.10
N ASP A 282 -6.75 -0.90 -19.80
CA ASP A 282 -6.31 0.38 -19.24
C ASP A 282 -4.78 0.48 -19.04
N ILE A 283 -4.01 -0.58 -19.36
CA ILE A 283 -2.55 -0.55 -19.27
C ILE A 283 -1.98 0.45 -20.28
N GLN A 284 -1.08 1.32 -19.80
CA GLN A 284 -0.43 2.31 -20.63
C GLN A 284 1.10 2.27 -20.53
N PHE A 285 1.72 2.62 -21.66
CA PHE A 285 3.17 2.75 -21.81
C PHE A 285 3.51 4.09 -22.44
N PHE A 286 4.70 4.60 -22.21
CA PHE A 286 5.21 5.75 -22.94
C PHE A 286 5.60 5.35 -24.36
N TYR A 287 5.21 6.20 -25.30
CA TYR A 287 5.54 6.10 -26.71
C TYR A 287 6.17 7.39 -27.20
N LYS A 288 7.11 7.27 -28.12
CA LYS A 288 7.59 8.35 -28.97
C LYS A 288 6.54 8.60 -30.05
N VAL A 289 6.02 9.81 -30.15
CA VAL A 289 5.06 10.22 -31.17
C VAL A 289 5.80 11.11 -32.18
N GLU A 290 5.73 10.74 -33.45
CA GLU A 290 6.17 11.57 -34.56
C GLU A 290 4.94 12.20 -35.22
N ALA A 291 4.91 13.54 -35.22
CA ALA A 291 3.77 14.32 -35.66
C ALA A 291 4.08 15.12 -36.92
N THR A 292 3.00 15.54 -37.60
CA THR A 292 3.08 16.36 -38.86
C THR A 292 3.49 17.82 -38.58
N GLY A 293 3.52 18.26 -37.32
CA GLY A 293 3.68 19.67 -36.93
C GLY A 293 2.34 20.41 -36.80
N ASN A 294 1.23 19.77 -37.15
CA ASN A 294 -0.10 20.32 -36.88
C ASN A 294 -0.39 20.31 -35.38
N ILE A 295 -1.09 21.35 -34.91
CA ILE A 295 -1.45 21.45 -33.48
C ILE A 295 -2.50 20.39 -33.16
N ILE A 296 -2.23 19.53 -32.19
CA ILE A 296 -3.21 18.58 -31.65
C ILE A 296 -4.08 19.35 -30.64
N PRO A 297 -5.41 19.39 -30.84
CA PRO A 297 -6.29 20.11 -29.92
C PRO A 297 -6.22 19.52 -28.49
N ALA A 298 -6.15 20.38 -27.48
CA ALA A 298 -6.15 19.94 -26.07
C ALA A 298 -7.39 19.11 -25.72
N ALA A 299 -8.57 19.46 -26.28
CA ALA A 299 -9.78 18.66 -26.10
C ALA A 299 -9.63 17.23 -26.65
N PHE A 300 -8.94 17.04 -27.78
CA PHE A 300 -8.69 15.70 -28.33
C PHE A 300 -7.76 14.89 -27.42
N LEU A 301 -6.68 15.51 -26.91
CA LEU A 301 -5.77 14.84 -25.97
C LEU A 301 -6.49 14.45 -24.68
N HIS A 302 -7.30 15.34 -24.13
CA HIS A 302 -7.98 15.14 -22.87
C HIS A 302 -9.24 14.26 -22.99
N ASP A 303 -10.16 14.59 -23.90
CA ASP A 303 -11.49 13.97 -23.94
C ASP A 303 -11.50 12.66 -24.76
N GLU A 304 -10.71 12.56 -25.85
CA GLU A 304 -10.66 11.37 -26.71
C GLU A 304 -9.57 10.38 -26.28
N LEU A 305 -8.38 10.88 -25.94
CA LEU A 305 -7.29 10.02 -25.49
C LEU A 305 -7.27 9.85 -23.97
N GLY A 306 -8.01 10.68 -23.23
CA GLY A 306 -8.13 10.65 -21.78
C GLY A 306 -6.84 11.07 -21.06
N LEU A 307 -5.96 11.85 -21.69
CA LEU A 307 -4.71 12.29 -21.11
C LEU A 307 -4.93 13.46 -20.15
N SER A 308 -4.24 13.44 -18.99
CA SER A 308 -4.23 14.56 -18.05
C SER A 308 -3.24 15.65 -18.48
N ASN A 309 -3.29 16.82 -17.84
CA ASN A 309 -2.29 17.86 -18.07
C ASN A 309 -0.86 17.40 -17.70
N GLU A 310 -0.75 16.50 -16.71
CA GLU A 310 0.52 15.87 -16.34
C GLU A 310 1.04 14.95 -17.46
N ASP A 311 0.17 14.18 -18.09
CA ASP A 311 0.52 13.29 -19.20
C ASP A 311 0.98 14.05 -20.47
N THR A 312 0.55 15.29 -20.63
CA THR A 312 0.83 16.12 -21.79
C THR A 312 1.82 17.25 -21.55
N GLN A 313 2.46 17.30 -20.38
CA GLN A 313 3.38 18.39 -20.02
C GLN A 313 4.58 18.54 -20.98
N ASP A 314 5.03 17.44 -21.61
CA ASP A 314 6.14 17.45 -22.58
C ASP A 314 5.67 17.79 -24.02
N TYR A 315 4.36 17.87 -24.26
CA TYR A 315 3.81 18.25 -25.55
C TYR A 315 3.78 19.77 -25.72
N GLN A 316 4.43 20.24 -26.77
CA GLN A 316 4.35 21.63 -27.19
C GLN A 316 3.58 21.74 -28.51
N PRO A 317 2.62 22.67 -28.64
CA PRO A 317 1.87 22.86 -29.89
C PRO A 317 2.81 23.08 -31.09
N GLY A 318 2.62 22.28 -32.14
CA GLY A 318 3.46 22.32 -33.34
C GLY A 318 4.75 21.50 -33.26
N ALA A 319 5.02 20.83 -32.14
CA ALA A 319 6.15 19.91 -32.04
C ALA A 319 5.99 18.71 -33.00
N THR A 320 7.08 18.33 -33.66
CA THR A 320 7.12 17.15 -34.55
C THR A 320 7.50 15.87 -33.85
N THR A 321 8.00 15.94 -32.64
CA THR A 321 8.37 14.78 -31.81
C THR A 321 8.10 15.09 -30.33
N PHE A 322 7.38 14.18 -29.66
CA PHE A 322 7.10 14.27 -28.22
C PHE A 322 6.77 12.87 -27.65
N TYR A 323 6.55 12.79 -26.34
CA TYR A 323 6.31 11.53 -25.64
C TYR A 323 4.97 11.58 -24.92
N LEU A 324 4.17 10.49 -25.08
CA LEU A 324 2.87 10.38 -24.40
C LEU A 324 2.71 8.99 -23.77
N PRO A 325 2.08 8.91 -22.58
CA PRO A 325 1.62 7.65 -22.00
C PRO A 325 0.30 7.25 -22.65
N LEU A 326 0.30 6.20 -23.46
CA LEU A 326 -0.88 5.79 -24.21
C LEU A 326 -1.29 4.36 -23.87
N THR A 327 -2.60 4.15 -23.71
CA THR A 327 -3.19 2.81 -23.77
C THR A 327 -3.19 2.31 -25.22
N LYS A 328 -3.39 1.00 -25.42
CA LYS A 328 -3.54 0.42 -26.76
C LYS A 328 -4.66 1.12 -27.57
N LYS A 329 -5.78 1.42 -26.91
CA LYS A 329 -6.91 2.15 -27.52
C LYS A 329 -6.51 3.56 -27.92
N ALA A 330 -5.95 4.35 -27.01
CA ALA A 330 -5.52 5.72 -27.27
C ALA A 330 -4.47 5.80 -28.38
N ARG A 331 -3.49 4.86 -28.36
CA ARG A 331 -2.49 4.73 -29.43
C ARG A 331 -3.14 4.51 -30.82
N ASN A 332 -4.09 3.58 -30.91
CA ASN A 332 -4.76 3.27 -32.17
C ASN A 332 -5.64 4.45 -32.65
N THR A 333 -6.34 5.13 -31.73
CA THR A 333 -7.13 6.34 -32.03
C THR A 333 -6.24 7.46 -32.57
N LEU A 334 -5.09 7.71 -31.95
CA LEU A 334 -4.15 8.75 -32.40
C LEU A 334 -3.48 8.37 -33.72
N LEU A 335 -3.10 7.10 -33.93
CA LEU A 335 -2.57 6.60 -35.22
C LEU A 335 -3.57 6.71 -36.37
N GLY A 336 -4.88 6.69 -36.10
CA GLY A 336 -5.93 6.92 -37.07
C GLY A 336 -5.95 8.36 -37.62
N ARG A 337 -5.40 9.33 -36.90
CA ARG A 337 -5.34 10.76 -37.27
C ARG A 337 -4.06 11.07 -38.04
N LYS A 338 -4.04 10.63 -39.31
CA LYS A 338 -2.90 10.85 -40.22
C LYS A 338 -2.60 12.31 -40.50
N ASP A 339 -3.57 13.18 -40.29
CA ASP A 339 -3.43 14.64 -40.35
C ASP A 339 -2.58 15.19 -39.18
N LEU A 340 -2.49 14.47 -38.05
CA LEU A 340 -1.78 14.89 -36.83
C LEU A 340 -0.49 14.12 -36.61
N VAL A 341 -0.47 12.81 -36.87
CA VAL A 341 0.62 11.91 -36.48
C VAL A 341 1.06 11.00 -37.64
N THR A 342 2.37 10.87 -37.79
CA THR A 342 2.99 10.00 -38.82
C THR A 342 3.38 8.62 -38.27
N ALA A 343 3.91 8.55 -37.05
CA ALA A 343 4.29 7.31 -36.39
C ALA A 343 4.15 7.38 -34.87
N ILE A 344 3.96 6.23 -34.21
CA ILE A 344 3.98 6.07 -32.74
C ILE A 344 4.76 4.81 -32.41
N ASP A 345 5.98 5.00 -31.90
CA ASP A 345 6.94 3.91 -31.65
C ASP A 345 7.17 3.69 -30.15
N PRO A 346 7.40 2.44 -29.73
CA PRO A 346 7.85 2.13 -28.39
C PRO A 346 9.18 2.82 -28.08
N ILE A 347 9.33 3.33 -26.86
CA ILE A 347 10.61 3.88 -26.39
C ILE A 347 11.49 2.69 -25.96
N PRO A 348 12.71 2.55 -26.51
CA PRO A 348 13.63 1.54 -26.05
C PRO A 348 14.02 1.79 -24.58
N THR A 349 13.85 0.78 -23.75
CA THR A 349 14.29 0.83 -22.35
C THR A 349 15.72 0.35 -22.19
N ARG A 350 16.48 1.00 -21.30
CA ARG A 350 17.87 0.64 -21.00
C ARG A 350 17.90 -0.08 -19.64
N PRO A 351 18.92 -0.93 -19.40
CA PRO A 351 19.14 -1.50 -18.08
C PRO A 351 19.22 -0.40 -17.01
N LEU A 352 18.47 -0.58 -15.92
CA LEU A 352 18.44 0.34 -14.79
C LEU A 352 19.00 -0.36 -13.57
N HIS A 353 20.04 0.21 -12.97
CA HIS A 353 20.68 -0.35 -11.77
C HIS A 353 19.90 -0.07 -10.47
N ASP A 354 18.77 0.61 -10.55
CA ASP A 354 17.84 0.86 -9.45
C ASP A 354 16.65 -0.10 -9.44
N LEU A 355 16.59 -1.06 -10.39
CA LEU A 355 15.60 -2.13 -10.34
C LEU A 355 15.95 -3.16 -9.26
N TYR A 356 14.92 -3.73 -8.66
CA TYR A 356 15.07 -4.80 -7.66
C TYR A 356 15.57 -6.11 -8.30
N PRO A 357 16.49 -6.79 -7.67
CA PRO A 357 17.25 -6.40 -6.49
C PRO A 357 18.47 -5.56 -6.91
N GLN A 358 18.68 -4.43 -6.29
CA GLN A 358 19.74 -3.47 -6.66
C GLN A 358 21.17 -4.02 -6.48
N ASN A 359 21.33 -5.08 -5.69
CA ASN A 359 22.59 -5.78 -5.45
C ASN A 359 22.82 -6.98 -6.36
N LEU A 360 21.95 -7.22 -7.34
CA LEU A 360 22.10 -8.23 -8.37
C LEU A 360 22.23 -7.52 -9.73
N TYR A 361 23.46 -7.33 -10.18
CA TYR A 361 23.71 -6.65 -11.45
C TYR A 361 23.21 -7.54 -12.60
N THR A 362 22.12 -7.10 -13.23
CA THR A 362 21.46 -7.75 -14.35
C THR A 362 21.28 -6.76 -15.50
N ASN A 363 21.02 -7.27 -16.70
CA ASN A 363 20.63 -6.45 -17.84
C ASN A 363 19.11 -6.22 -17.88
N TRP A 364 18.43 -6.30 -16.75
CA TRP A 364 16.99 -6.11 -16.67
C TRP A 364 16.60 -4.66 -16.95
N THR A 365 15.51 -4.52 -17.64
CA THR A 365 14.86 -3.25 -17.90
C THR A 365 13.41 -3.29 -17.35
N VAL A 366 12.73 -2.17 -17.34
CA VAL A 366 11.31 -2.15 -16.95
C VAL A 366 10.42 -2.95 -17.89
N ASP A 367 10.87 -3.18 -19.14
CA ASP A 367 10.14 -3.90 -20.20
C ASP A 367 10.64 -5.35 -20.39
N ASN A 368 11.81 -5.69 -19.85
CA ASN A 368 12.40 -7.03 -19.89
C ASN A 368 13.00 -7.35 -18.52
N TYR A 369 12.29 -8.14 -17.73
CA TYR A 369 12.57 -8.33 -16.31
C TYR A 369 12.37 -9.79 -15.87
N GLY A 370 13.22 -10.31 -14.99
CA GLY A 370 13.14 -11.67 -14.49
C GLY A 370 13.81 -12.72 -15.39
N PRO A 371 13.50 -14.03 -15.21
CA PRO A 371 12.42 -14.57 -14.38
C PRO A 371 12.71 -14.46 -12.88
N ILE A 372 11.65 -14.33 -12.08
CA ILE A 372 11.70 -14.38 -10.62
C ILE A 372 10.58 -15.29 -10.09
N TRP A 373 10.90 -16.10 -9.11
CA TRP A 373 9.90 -16.90 -8.40
C TRP A 373 9.38 -16.14 -7.19
N ILE A 374 8.06 -16.09 -7.00
CA ILE A 374 7.39 -15.36 -5.92
C ILE A 374 7.20 -16.32 -4.74
N PRO A 375 7.77 -16.02 -3.56
CA PRO A 375 7.69 -16.93 -2.42
C PRO A 375 6.25 -17.18 -1.95
N SER A 376 5.97 -18.42 -1.56
CA SER A 376 4.72 -18.80 -0.91
C SER A 376 4.97 -19.37 0.47
N LYS A 377 4.03 -19.16 1.38
CA LYS A 377 4.11 -19.65 2.75
C LYS A 377 4.30 -21.16 2.80
N GLY A 378 5.29 -21.60 3.57
CA GLY A 378 5.64 -23.00 3.73
C GLY A 378 6.50 -23.59 2.62
N SER A 379 6.74 -22.85 1.52
CA SER A 379 7.67 -23.31 0.48
C SER A 379 9.12 -23.10 0.90
N THR A 380 9.99 -24.04 0.49
CA THR A 380 11.42 -24.04 0.80
C THR A 380 12.22 -23.87 -0.47
N ILE A 381 13.20 -22.97 -0.45
CA ILE A 381 14.16 -22.79 -1.54
C ILE A 381 15.57 -23.15 -1.09
N THR A 382 16.42 -23.51 -2.06
CA THR A 382 17.87 -23.57 -1.84
C THR A 382 18.46 -22.19 -2.15
N LEU A 383 19.13 -21.60 -1.16
CA LEU A 383 19.81 -20.32 -1.28
C LEU A 383 21.18 -20.49 -1.92
N THR A 384 21.47 -19.65 -2.86
CA THR A 384 22.78 -19.54 -3.56
C THR A 384 23.20 -18.08 -3.59
N MET A 385 24.45 -17.81 -3.89
CA MET A 385 24.90 -16.42 -4.06
C MET A 385 24.20 -15.69 -5.23
N ASP A 386 23.67 -16.44 -6.21
CA ASP A 386 22.94 -15.87 -7.34
C ASP A 386 21.52 -15.47 -6.99
N ASN A 387 20.81 -16.23 -6.15
CA ASN A 387 19.42 -15.94 -5.80
C ASN A 387 19.25 -15.25 -4.44
N LEU A 388 20.28 -15.23 -3.60
CA LEU A 388 20.22 -14.57 -2.29
C LEU A 388 19.79 -13.11 -2.37
N PRO A 389 20.29 -12.29 -3.33
CA PRO A 389 19.84 -10.91 -3.46
C PRO A 389 18.34 -10.75 -3.66
N LEU A 390 17.67 -11.71 -4.33
CA LEU A 390 16.22 -11.70 -4.54
C LEU A 390 15.42 -11.95 -3.25
N TYR A 391 15.96 -12.73 -2.32
CA TYR A 391 15.18 -13.20 -1.15
C TYR A 391 15.67 -12.65 0.17
N GLU A 392 16.83 -12.00 0.22
CA GLU A 392 17.40 -11.45 1.44
C GLU A 392 16.45 -10.52 2.17
N ARG A 393 15.76 -9.62 1.43
CA ARG A 393 14.78 -8.70 2.03
C ARG A 393 13.59 -9.45 2.65
N CYS A 394 13.12 -10.53 2.01
CA CYS A 394 12.07 -11.38 2.59
C CYS A 394 12.52 -12.00 3.91
N ILE A 395 13.73 -12.56 3.93
CA ILE A 395 14.29 -13.27 5.08
C ILE A 395 14.55 -12.30 6.24
N VAL A 396 15.21 -11.17 5.96
CA VAL A 396 15.69 -10.25 7.00
C VAL A 396 14.64 -9.22 7.39
N ALA A 397 14.12 -8.44 6.41
CA ALA A 397 13.29 -7.28 6.71
C ALA A 397 11.83 -7.64 7.01
N TYR A 398 11.30 -8.69 6.39
CA TYR A 398 9.90 -9.06 6.56
C TYR A 398 9.69 -10.20 7.55
N GLU A 399 10.59 -11.18 7.58
CA GLU A 399 10.47 -12.31 8.49
C GLU A 399 11.39 -12.23 9.72
N GLY A 400 12.17 -11.12 9.85
CA GLY A 400 12.90 -10.77 11.06
C GLY A 400 14.10 -11.66 11.37
N ASN A 401 14.61 -12.40 10.39
CA ASN A 401 15.74 -13.27 10.59
C ASN A 401 17.06 -12.53 10.44
N LYS A 402 18.10 -13.01 11.15
CA LYS A 402 19.47 -12.54 10.99
C LYS A 402 20.17 -13.38 9.91
N LEU A 403 20.61 -12.73 8.81
CA LEU A 403 21.32 -13.38 7.72
C LEU A 403 22.76 -12.87 7.67
N GLU A 404 23.71 -13.80 7.61
CA GLU A 404 25.13 -13.53 7.46
C GLU A 404 25.71 -14.41 6.34
N VAL A 405 26.53 -13.81 5.48
CA VAL A 405 27.31 -14.54 4.47
C VAL A 405 28.75 -14.58 4.93
N LYS A 406 29.31 -15.79 5.10
CA LYS A 406 30.70 -16.04 5.48
C LYS A 406 31.44 -16.74 4.33
N GLU A 407 32.74 -16.88 4.47
CA GLU A 407 33.57 -17.55 3.44
C GLU A 407 33.10 -18.98 3.14
N ASP A 408 32.58 -19.67 4.15
CA ASP A 408 32.18 -21.08 4.09
C ASP A 408 30.67 -21.29 3.83
N GLY A 409 29.88 -20.22 3.68
CA GLY A 409 28.46 -20.31 3.32
C GLY A 409 27.52 -19.28 3.95
N ILE A 410 26.22 -19.54 3.82
CA ILE A 410 25.15 -18.69 4.31
C ILE A 410 24.73 -19.16 5.70
N TYR A 411 24.50 -18.20 6.60
CA TYR A 411 24.07 -18.42 7.97
C TYR A 411 22.76 -17.68 8.23
N ILE A 412 21.76 -18.38 8.76
CA ILE A 412 20.48 -17.79 9.19
C ILE A 412 20.31 -18.07 10.68
N ASN A 413 20.12 -16.99 11.45
CA ASN A 413 20.02 -17.04 12.92
C ASN A 413 21.21 -17.80 13.59
N GLY A 414 22.41 -17.64 13.01
CA GLY A 414 23.64 -18.26 13.50
C GLY A 414 23.84 -19.73 13.07
N GLN A 415 22.89 -20.32 12.36
CA GLN A 415 22.99 -21.69 11.82
C GLN A 415 23.40 -21.68 10.35
N LYS A 416 24.41 -22.45 9.96
CA LYS A 416 24.80 -22.64 8.56
C LYS A 416 23.71 -23.42 7.84
N THR A 417 23.16 -22.83 6.78
CA THR A 417 22.11 -23.46 5.97
C THR A 417 22.10 -22.91 4.56
N ASP A 418 21.80 -23.78 3.60
CA ASP A 418 21.52 -23.42 2.22
C ASP A 418 20.02 -23.46 1.90
N LYS A 419 19.16 -23.68 2.89
CA LYS A 419 17.72 -23.80 2.72
C LYS A 419 16.98 -22.76 3.57
N TYR A 420 15.94 -22.19 2.98
CA TYR A 420 15.04 -21.30 3.69
C TYR A 420 13.58 -21.62 3.38
N THR A 421 12.78 -21.71 4.45
CA THR A 421 11.32 -21.92 4.35
C THR A 421 10.61 -20.62 4.68
N PHE A 422 9.80 -20.09 3.75
CA PHE A 422 9.10 -18.83 3.92
C PHE A 422 7.92 -18.97 4.89
N GLY A 423 7.81 -18.01 5.81
CA GLY A 423 6.75 -17.92 6.82
C GLY A 423 5.48 -17.23 6.32
N MET A 424 5.56 -16.48 5.22
CA MET A 424 4.47 -15.67 4.66
C MET A 424 4.29 -15.90 3.16
N ASP A 425 3.10 -15.53 2.64
CA ASP A 425 2.82 -15.37 1.23
C ASP A 425 3.35 -14.02 0.73
N TYR A 426 3.83 -13.98 -0.52
CA TYR A 426 4.33 -12.77 -1.17
C TYR A 426 3.62 -12.53 -2.48
N TYR A 427 3.56 -11.27 -2.89
CA TYR A 427 2.88 -10.83 -4.10
C TYR A 427 3.79 -9.93 -4.92
N TRP A 428 3.54 -9.87 -6.24
CA TRP A 428 4.17 -8.93 -7.14
C TRP A 428 3.16 -7.90 -7.63
N MET A 429 3.42 -6.63 -7.33
CA MET A 429 2.50 -5.54 -7.54
C MET A 429 3.05 -4.58 -8.58
N MET A 430 2.26 -4.27 -9.63
CA MET A 430 2.67 -3.33 -10.67
C MET A 430 1.59 -2.26 -10.89
N GLY A 431 2.02 -1.07 -11.31
CA GLY A 431 1.10 -0.01 -11.72
C GLY A 431 0.64 -0.22 -13.16
N ASP A 432 -0.56 0.25 -13.49
CA ASP A 432 -1.12 0.19 -14.84
C ASP A 432 -0.44 1.19 -15.78
N ASN A 433 0.04 2.31 -15.24
CA ASN A 433 0.95 3.23 -15.94
C ASN A 433 2.39 2.71 -15.86
N ARG A 434 2.73 1.74 -16.72
CA ARG A 434 3.92 0.89 -16.63
C ARG A 434 5.24 1.64 -16.55
N HIS A 435 5.39 2.75 -17.26
CA HIS A 435 6.62 3.54 -17.27
C HIS A 435 6.59 4.71 -16.28
N ASN A 436 5.44 5.00 -15.66
CA ASN A 436 5.29 6.03 -14.63
C ASN A 436 4.76 5.43 -13.31
N SER A 437 5.36 4.33 -12.89
CA SER A 437 5.02 3.64 -11.65
C SER A 437 6.27 3.17 -10.93
N GLN A 438 6.44 3.64 -9.71
CA GLN A 438 7.28 2.94 -8.75
C GLN A 438 6.47 1.76 -8.19
N ASP A 439 6.94 0.53 -8.42
CA ASP A 439 6.25 -0.71 -8.07
C ASP A 439 7.24 -1.85 -7.76
N SER A 440 6.79 -3.09 -7.72
CA SER A 440 7.62 -4.22 -7.34
C SER A 440 8.89 -4.39 -8.18
N ARG A 441 8.95 -3.84 -9.38
CA ARG A 441 10.19 -3.80 -10.17
C ARG A 441 11.30 -2.99 -9.50
N TYR A 442 10.94 -2.09 -8.56
CA TYR A 442 11.88 -1.24 -7.83
C TYR A 442 12.08 -1.66 -6.38
N TRP A 443 11.01 -2.08 -5.66
CA TRP A 443 11.10 -2.44 -4.24
C TRP A 443 10.96 -3.95 -3.94
N GLY A 444 10.67 -4.78 -4.96
CA GLY A 444 10.54 -6.22 -4.81
C GLY A 444 9.17 -6.68 -4.31
N PHE A 445 9.17 -7.75 -3.55
CA PHE A 445 7.98 -8.45 -3.09
C PHE A 445 7.17 -7.64 -2.06
N VAL A 446 5.85 -7.82 -2.11
CA VAL A 446 4.92 -7.31 -1.09
C VAL A 446 4.46 -8.48 -0.24
N PRO A 447 4.81 -8.55 1.06
CA PRO A 447 4.40 -9.65 1.92
C PRO A 447 2.93 -9.51 2.35
N GLU A 448 2.31 -10.63 2.72
CA GLU A 448 0.88 -10.70 3.06
C GLU A 448 0.49 -9.79 4.23
N ASP A 449 1.39 -9.57 5.19
CA ASP A 449 1.15 -8.71 6.35
C ASP A 449 1.06 -7.22 5.99
N HIS A 450 1.51 -6.81 4.79
CA HIS A 450 1.38 -5.46 4.26
C HIS A 450 0.04 -5.22 3.54
N VAL A 451 -0.68 -6.28 3.13
CA VAL A 451 -1.95 -6.16 2.42
C VAL A 451 -3.03 -5.55 3.33
N VAL A 452 -3.63 -4.44 2.90
CA VAL A 452 -4.66 -3.69 3.64
C VAL A 452 -6.06 -4.10 3.19
N GLY A 453 -6.35 -4.09 1.89
CA GLY A 453 -7.68 -4.40 1.39
C GLY A 453 -7.84 -4.22 -0.12
N LYS A 454 -9.07 -4.43 -0.60
CA LYS A 454 -9.45 -4.32 -2.01
C LYS A 454 -10.30 -3.07 -2.24
N PRO A 455 -9.93 -2.16 -3.14
CA PRO A 455 -10.83 -1.11 -3.60
C PRO A 455 -12.04 -1.77 -4.29
N ILE A 456 -13.23 -1.36 -3.90
CA ILE A 456 -14.47 -1.93 -4.44
C ILE A 456 -15.19 -0.93 -5.34
N VAL A 457 -15.28 0.33 -4.91
CA VAL A 457 -16.02 1.35 -5.61
C VAL A 457 -15.36 2.71 -5.48
N VAL A 458 -15.41 3.50 -6.55
CA VAL A 458 -15.11 4.93 -6.53
C VAL A 458 -16.40 5.64 -6.10
N TRP A 459 -16.43 6.22 -4.91
CA TRP A 459 -17.64 6.88 -4.41
C TRP A 459 -17.70 8.39 -4.72
N LEU A 460 -16.53 9.01 -5.01
CA LEU A 460 -16.40 10.39 -5.48
C LEU A 460 -15.17 10.49 -6.38
N SER A 461 -15.22 11.32 -7.41
CA SER A 461 -14.09 11.59 -8.30
C SER A 461 -14.01 13.06 -8.64
N LEU A 462 -12.87 13.68 -8.33
CA LEU A 462 -12.60 15.10 -8.55
C LEU A 462 -11.44 15.27 -9.53
N ASP A 463 -11.71 15.91 -10.66
CA ASP A 463 -10.70 16.22 -11.66
C ASP A 463 -9.76 17.33 -11.15
N LYS A 464 -8.44 17.04 -11.10
CA LYS A 464 -7.45 18.03 -10.65
C LYS A 464 -7.27 19.18 -11.64
N ASP A 465 -7.53 18.92 -12.92
CA ASP A 465 -7.26 19.83 -14.02
C ASP A 465 -8.46 20.74 -14.35
N ARG A 466 -9.62 20.52 -13.70
CA ARG A 466 -10.86 21.26 -13.94
C ARG A 466 -11.36 22.05 -12.71
N GLY A 467 -11.97 23.21 -12.96
CA GLY A 467 -12.60 24.04 -11.92
C GLY A 467 -14.02 23.56 -11.54
N TRP A 468 -14.53 24.03 -10.41
CA TRP A 468 -15.84 23.63 -9.86
C TRP A 468 -17.01 23.82 -10.85
N PHE A 469 -16.99 24.87 -11.66
CA PHE A 469 -18.02 25.16 -12.67
C PHE A 469 -17.70 24.57 -14.05
N ASN A 470 -16.58 23.87 -14.20
CA ASN A 470 -16.04 23.42 -15.48
C ASN A 470 -15.72 21.92 -15.48
N GLY A 471 -16.53 21.11 -14.80
CA GLY A 471 -16.39 19.65 -14.80
C GLY A 471 -15.47 19.08 -13.73
N LYS A 472 -15.31 19.77 -12.58
CA LYS A 472 -14.53 19.29 -11.42
C LYS A 472 -14.98 17.92 -10.94
N ILE A 473 -16.28 17.65 -10.95
CA ILE A 473 -16.85 16.38 -10.54
C ILE A 473 -16.99 15.48 -11.76
N ARG A 474 -16.30 14.33 -11.76
CA ARG A 474 -16.44 13.30 -12.78
C ARG A 474 -17.64 12.41 -12.46
N TRP A 475 -18.84 12.87 -12.82
CA TRP A 475 -20.11 12.19 -12.51
C TRP A 475 -20.17 10.75 -13.01
N ASN A 476 -19.55 10.45 -14.16
CA ASN A 476 -19.49 9.12 -14.76
C ASN A 476 -18.64 8.12 -13.98
N ARG A 477 -17.87 8.58 -12.98
CA ARG A 477 -17.06 7.73 -12.12
C ARG A 477 -17.66 7.50 -10.74
N ILE A 478 -18.68 8.27 -10.35
CA ILE A 478 -19.33 8.10 -9.05
C ILE A 478 -20.06 6.76 -9.03
N PHE A 479 -19.81 5.97 -7.98
CA PHE A 479 -20.26 4.59 -7.79
C PHE A 479 -19.77 3.60 -8.86
N LYS A 480 -18.70 3.94 -9.59
CA LYS A 480 -18.05 3.01 -10.52
C LYS A 480 -17.35 1.89 -9.72
N TRP A 481 -17.67 0.64 -10.06
CA TRP A 481 -16.97 -0.51 -9.54
C TRP A 481 -15.52 -0.56 -10.02
N VAL A 482 -14.60 -0.84 -9.11
CA VAL A 482 -13.18 -1.06 -9.41
C VAL A 482 -13.00 -2.50 -9.91
N LYS A 483 -12.39 -2.65 -11.10
CA LYS A 483 -12.17 -3.94 -11.77
C LYS A 483 -10.69 -4.27 -11.86
#